data_bf99bff42dd47ad4470808424a9a4fb3
#
_entry.id   bf99bff42dd47ad4470808424a9a4fb3
#
_cell.length_a   1.000
_cell.length_b   1.000
_cell.length_c   1.000
_cell.angle_alpha   90.00
_cell.angle_beta   90.00
_cell.angle_gamma   90.00
#
_symmetry.space_group_name_H-M   'P 1'
#
loop_
_entity.id
_entity.type
_entity.pdbx_description
1 polymer ?
#
loop_
_entity_poly.entity_id
_entity_poly.type
_entity_poly.pdbx_seq_one_letter_code
_entity_poly.pdbx_strand_id
1 'polypeptide(L)'
;ALDSWLWVIVDGVTYDWTGNNNGVVEPLELGIQEWQNGRLKSLMCGAYIYCQLSGPIPEEINSLTEATTIRLEYNYLSGFIPDSICDLATDHSDYLLFDLTGNYLCPPYPECIDVSDFWYQDTSVCSNIGDVNSDGIINILDIILIVSFIINDNSVDYQTLIISDFNMDRNLDILDIIELVNLILN
;
A
#
# COMPACT_ATOMS: atom_id res chain seq x y z
N ALA A 1 -6.27 17.26 1.91
CA ALA A 1 -5.48 18.44 2.22
C ALA A 1 -4.15 18.50 1.45
N LEU A 2 -4.06 17.86 0.28
CA LEU A 2 -2.85 17.83 -0.55
C LEU A 2 -2.83 18.91 -1.62
N ASP A 3 -3.82 19.76 -1.63
CA ASP A 3 -4.06 20.77 -2.62
C ASP A 3 -3.27 22.08 -2.36
N SER A 4 -2.16 22.02 -1.63
CA SER A 4 -1.36 23.20 -1.32
C SER A 4 0.14 22.93 -1.25
N TRP A 5 0.88 23.61 -2.10
CA TRP A 5 2.35 23.75 -2.07
C TRP A 5 3.16 22.46 -2.25
N LEU A 6 3.34 22.05 -3.48
CA LEU A 6 4.24 20.96 -3.86
C LEU A 6 5.30 21.47 -4.83
N TRP A 7 6.50 20.93 -4.69
CA TRP A 7 7.56 21.19 -5.64
C TRP A 7 7.70 19.99 -6.58
N VAL A 8 7.60 20.25 -7.86
CA VAL A 8 7.89 19.24 -8.89
C VAL A 8 9.16 19.66 -9.59
N ILE A 9 10.13 18.77 -9.64
CA ILE A 9 11.37 18.97 -10.39
C ILE A 9 11.27 18.18 -11.70
N VAL A 10 11.35 18.87 -12.83
CA VAL A 10 11.36 18.25 -14.16
C VAL A 10 12.64 18.63 -14.87
N ASP A 11 13.45 17.65 -15.24
CA ASP A 11 14.72 17.80 -15.92
C ASP A 11 15.64 18.87 -15.26
N GLY A 12 15.66 18.85 -13.90
CA GLY A 12 16.46 19.75 -13.08
C GLY A 12 15.90 21.16 -12.89
N VAL A 13 14.70 21.44 -13.37
CA VAL A 13 14.00 22.72 -13.16
C VAL A 13 12.90 22.52 -12.10
N THR A 14 12.95 23.34 -11.06
CA THR A 14 11.93 23.33 -10.00
C THR A 14 10.72 24.16 -10.42
N TYR A 15 9.55 23.55 -10.33
CA TYR A 15 8.26 24.20 -10.51
C TYR A 15 7.53 24.25 -9.19
N ASP A 16 7.08 25.43 -8.79
CA ASP A 16 6.10 25.56 -7.71
C ASP A 16 4.75 25.11 -8.27
N TRP A 17 4.30 23.94 -7.83
CA TRP A 17 2.99 23.44 -8.20
C TRP A 17 2.01 23.78 -7.09
N THR A 18 1.12 24.71 -7.36
CA THR A 18 -0.05 24.91 -6.49
C THR A 18 -1.17 24.03 -7.00
N GLY A 19 -1.68 23.14 -6.15
CA GLY A 19 -2.88 22.38 -6.45
C GLY A 19 -4.01 23.28 -6.95
N ASN A 20 -4.84 22.78 -7.83
CA ASN A 20 -5.91 23.56 -8.43
C ASN A 20 -7.14 23.72 -7.52
N ASN A 21 -7.07 23.16 -6.30
CA ASN A 21 -8.10 23.24 -5.25
C ASN A 21 -9.47 22.70 -5.67
N ASN A 22 -9.49 21.70 -6.55
CA ASN A 22 -10.72 21.09 -7.03
C ASN A 22 -11.23 19.94 -6.15
N GLY A 23 -10.48 19.57 -5.10
CA GLY A 23 -10.77 18.47 -4.18
C GLY A 23 -10.38 17.08 -4.72
N VAL A 24 -9.70 17.02 -5.86
CA VAL A 24 -9.18 15.79 -6.47
C VAL A 24 -7.67 15.89 -6.52
N VAL A 25 -6.96 14.90 -5.99
CA VAL A 25 -5.49 14.85 -6.07
C VAL A 25 -5.10 14.26 -7.43
N GLU A 26 -4.49 15.07 -8.26
CA GLU A 26 -3.96 14.65 -9.56
C GLU A 26 -2.54 14.11 -9.41
N PRO A 27 -2.03 13.29 -10.35
CA PRO A 27 -0.72 12.65 -10.19
C PRO A 27 0.44 13.59 -9.90
N LEU A 28 0.44 14.80 -10.46
CA LEU A 28 1.48 15.80 -10.20
C LEU A 28 1.29 16.59 -8.90
N GLU A 29 0.17 16.40 -8.22
CA GLU A 29 -0.15 17.02 -6.93
C GLU A 29 0.19 16.10 -5.75
N LEU A 30 0.74 14.91 -6.02
CA LEU A 30 1.08 13.92 -5.03
C LEU A 30 2.52 14.08 -4.54
N GLY A 31 2.70 14.71 -3.39
CA GLY A 31 4.00 14.80 -2.75
C GLY A 31 5.03 15.65 -3.51
N ILE A 32 6.30 15.53 -3.13
CA ILE A 32 7.41 16.11 -3.87
C ILE A 32 7.88 15.08 -4.90
N GLN A 33 7.99 15.51 -6.14
CA GLN A 33 8.34 14.64 -7.25
C GLN A 33 9.52 15.19 -8.04
N GLU A 34 10.35 14.29 -8.54
CA GLU A 34 11.37 14.58 -9.52
C GLU A 34 11.17 13.72 -10.76
N TRP A 35 11.13 14.37 -11.91
CA TRP A 35 10.94 13.75 -13.22
C TRP A 35 12.13 14.04 -14.13
N GLN A 36 12.55 13.05 -14.89
CA GLN A 36 13.61 13.18 -15.89
C GLN A 36 13.20 12.43 -17.15
N ASN A 37 13.26 13.11 -18.31
CA ASN A 37 12.86 12.53 -19.59
C ASN A 37 11.48 11.86 -19.58
N GLY A 38 10.51 12.43 -18.85
CA GLY A 38 9.16 11.90 -18.69
C GLY A 38 9.06 10.66 -17.80
N ARG A 39 10.09 10.34 -17.02
CA ARG A 39 10.11 9.24 -16.04
C ARG A 39 10.24 9.77 -14.62
N LEU A 40 9.46 9.22 -13.71
CA LEU A 40 9.56 9.53 -12.28
C LEU A 40 10.88 8.99 -11.73
N LYS A 41 11.66 9.87 -11.10
CA LYS A 41 12.92 9.56 -10.42
C LYS A 41 12.78 9.55 -8.91
N SER A 42 11.96 10.42 -8.37
CA SER A 42 11.74 10.55 -6.94
C SER A 42 10.30 10.86 -6.65
N LEU A 43 9.75 10.17 -5.65
CA LEU A 43 8.47 10.46 -5.02
C LEU A 43 8.69 10.51 -3.51
N MET A 44 8.47 11.69 -2.92
CA MET A 44 8.52 11.87 -1.48
C MET A 44 7.15 12.34 -0.97
N CYS A 45 6.50 11.48 -0.23
CA CYS A 45 5.16 11.65 0.30
C CYS A 45 5.12 11.17 1.76
N GLY A 46 6.16 11.50 2.52
CA GLY A 46 6.41 11.00 3.87
C GLY A 46 6.19 12.03 4.99
N ALA A 47 6.89 11.84 6.11
CA ALA A 47 6.66 12.47 7.41
C ALA A 47 6.42 13.99 7.45
N TYR A 48 7.02 14.73 6.53
CA TYR A 48 6.87 16.20 6.47
C TYR A 48 5.87 16.66 5.40
N ILE A 49 5.39 15.73 4.59
CA ILE A 49 4.47 15.96 3.49
C ILE A 49 3.30 15.02 3.69
N TYR A 50 2.26 15.51 4.35
CA TYR A 50 1.09 14.73 4.73
C TYR A 50 0.22 14.38 3.51
N CYS A 51 0.66 13.41 2.71
CA CYS A 51 -0.10 12.92 1.55
C CYS A 51 -1.37 12.16 1.94
N GLN A 52 -1.40 11.58 3.13
CA GLN A 52 -2.52 10.77 3.61
C GLN A 52 -2.88 9.62 2.65
N LEU A 53 -1.84 9.00 2.05
CA LEU A 53 -2.02 7.84 1.21
C LEU A 53 -2.62 6.71 2.03
N SER A 54 -3.62 6.05 1.48
CA SER A 54 -4.28 4.93 2.13
C SER A 54 -4.52 3.81 1.13
N GLY A 55 -4.68 2.61 1.64
CA GLY A 55 -4.90 1.45 0.81
C GLY A 55 -3.63 0.66 0.49
N PRO A 56 -3.72 -0.37 -0.35
CA PRO A 56 -2.60 -1.23 -0.67
C PRO A 56 -1.60 -0.55 -1.59
N ILE A 57 -0.35 -0.98 -1.51
CA ILE A 57 0.64 -0.69 -2.56
C ILE A 57 0.28 -1.55 -3.76
N PRO A 58 0.04 -0.95 -4.96
CA PRO A 58 -0.36 -1.71 -6.13
C PRO A 58 0.81 -2.53 -6.71
N GLU A 59 0.51 -3.69 -7.32
CA GLU A 59 1.50 -4.52 -8.03
C GLU A 59 2.22 -3.73 -9.11
N GLU A 60 1.52 -2.80 -9.76
CA GLU A 60 2.04 -1.93 -10.81
C GLU A 60 3.11 -0.95 -10.31
N ILE A 61 3.44 -0.94 -9.02
CA ILE A 61 4.54 -0.13 -8.46
C ILE A 61 5.85 -0.39 -9.23
N ASN A 62 6.06 -1.62 -9.70
CA ASN A 62 7.21 -1.99 -10.51
C ASN A 62 7.29 -1.27 -11.87
N SER A 63 6.19 -0.66 -12.33
CA SER A 63 6.21 0.15 -13.56
C SER A 63 7.03 1.45 -13.41
N LEU A 64 7.35 1.84 -12.18
CA LEU A 64 8.22 2.96 -11.86
C LEU A 64 9.72 2.59 -12.00
N THR A 65 10.08 1.98 -13.13
CA THR A 65 11.39 1.36 -13.38
C THR A 65 12.59 2.29 -13.23
N GLU A 66 12.38 3.60 -13.27
CA GLU A 66 13.43 4.63 -13.18
C GLU A 66 13.44 5.31 -11.80
N ALA A 67 12.52 4.96 -10.91
CA ALA A 67 12.43 5.55 -9.59
C ALA A 67 13.58 5.05 -8.70
N THR A 68 14.39 5.99 -8.25
CA THR A 68 15.51 5.75 -7.33
C THR A 68 15.24 6.23 -5.92
N THR A 69 14.14 6.96 -5.72
CA THR A 69 13.70 7.43 -4.41
C THR A 69 12.20 7.27 -4.29
N ILE A 70 11.76 6.44 -3.34
CA ILE A 70 10.37 6.23 -2.98
C ILE A 70 10.25 6.34 -1.46
N ARG A 71 9.69 7.46 -0.99
CA ARG A 71 9.52 7.73 0.43
C ARG A 71 8.05 7.99 0.73
N LEU A 72 7.40 7.01 1.36
CA LEU A 72 5.97 7.00 1.67
C LEU A 72 5.73 6.77 3.17
N GLU A 73 6.71 7.10 3.99
CA GLU A 73 6.65 6.93 5.43
C GLU A 73 5.52 7.78 6.07
N TYR A 74 4.95 7.31 7.17
CA TYR A 74 3.90 7.97 7.96
C TYR A 74 2.64 8.32 7.16
N ASN A 75 2.14 7.33 6.43
CA ASN A 75 0.85 7.36 5.75
C ASN A 75 -0.13 6.34 6.37
N TYR A 76 -1.17 6.00 5.64
CA TYR A 76 -2.18 4.99 6.00
C TYR A 76 -2.18 3.83 5.02
N LEU A 77 -1.02 3.52 4.42
CA LEU A 77 -0.87 2.37 3.54
C LEU A 77 -1.09 1.10 4.36
N SER A 78 -1.79 0.12 3.80
CA SER A 78 -2.17 -1.10 4.51
C SER A 78 -2.19 -2.31 3.58
N GLY A 79 -2.36 -3.50 4.17
CA GLY A 79 -2.24 -4.75 3.43
C GLY A 79 -0.78 -5.17 3.24
N PHE A 80 -0.53 -6.04 2.28
CA PHE A 80 0.80 -6.59 2.04
C PHE A 80 1.60 -5.72 1.08
N ILE A 81 2.91 -5.76 1.23
CA ILE A 81 3.82 -5.16 0.25
C ILE A 81 3.97 -6.17 -0.89
N PRO A 82 3.69 -5.81 -2.14
CA PRO A 82 3.85 -6.73 -3.26
C PRO A 82 5.34 -7.03 -3.51
N ASP A 83 5.66 -8.27 -3.90
CA ASP A 83 7.03 -8.67 -4.22
C ASP A 83 7.63 -7.85 -5.37
N SER A 84 6.77 -7.34 -6.25
CA SER A 84 7.14 -6.46 -7.35
C SER A 84 7.81 -5.14 -6.92
N ILE A 85 7.72 -4.77 -5.63
CA ILE A 85 8.43 -3.62 -5.08
C ILE A 85 9.95 -3.78 -5.16
N CYS A 86 10.42 -5.03 -5.13
CA CYS A 86 11.84 -5.35 -5.25
C CYS A 86 12.42 -5.11 -6.65
N ASP A 87 11.57 -4.90 -7.65
CA ASP A 87 11.98 -4.57 -9.02
C ASP A 87 12.29 -3.08 -9.20
N LEU A 88 12.02 -2.25 -8.19
CA LEU A 88 12.38 -0.83 -8.24
C LEU A 88 13.89 -0.63 -8.28
N ALA A 89 14.32 0.43 -8.97
CA ALA A 89 15.74 0.78 -9.08
C ALA A 89 16.33 1.45 -7.81
N THR A 90 15.56 1.52 -6.74
CA THR A 90 15.97 2.13 -5.47
C THR A 90 16.86 1.20 -4.66
N ASP A 91 17.66 1.75 -3.76
CA ASP A 91 18.34 0.99 -2.71
C ASP A 91 17.39 0.83 -1.52
N HIS A 92 16.82 -0.38 -1.37
CA HIS A 92 15.85 -0.68 -0.32
C HIS A 92 16.46 -0.70 1.09
N SER A 93 17.78 -0.71 1.22
CA SER A 93 18.49 -0.65 2.50
C SER A 93 18.80 0.79 2.96
N ASP A 94 18.67 1.77 2.08
CA ASP A 94 18.91 3.17 2.40
C ASP A 94 17.58 3.90 2.67
N TYR A 95 17.30 4.16 3.96
CA TYR A 95 16.07 4.86 4.39
C TYR A 95 15.91 6.29 3.80
N LEU A 96 16.98 6.88 3.26
CA LEU A 96 16.89 8.16 2.55
C LEU A 96 16.35 8.01 1.13
N LEU A 97 16.48 6.80 0.56
CA LEU A 97 16.03 6.49 -0.79
C LEU A 97 14.74 5.69 -0.79
N PHE A 98 14.56 4.80 0.19
CA PHE A 98 13.37 3.96 0.29
C PHE A 98 12.86 3.91 1.74
N ASP A 99 11.65 4.40 1.97
CA ASP A 99 11.06 4.39 3.31
C ASP A 99 9.53 4.22 3.25
N LEU A 100 9.05 3.15 3.88
CA LEU A 100 7.63 2.85 4.05
C LEU A 100 7.22 2.81 5.54
N THR A 101 8.10 3.24 6.45
CA THR A 101 7.90 3.19 7.90
C THR A 101 6.64 3.92 8.35
N GLY A 102 6.03 3.49 9.45
CA GLY A 102 4.91 4.19 10.05
C GLY A 102 3.61 4.11 9.26
N ASN A 103 3.40 2.99 8.59
CA ASN A 103 2.15 2.63 7.91
C ASN A 103 1.46 1.47 8.64
N TYR A 104 0.52 0.80 7.98
CA TYR A 104 -0.24 -0.35 8.47
C TYR A 104 0.02 -1.59 7.59
N LEU A 105 1.26 -1.72 7.08
CA LEU A 105 1.64 -2.79 6.17
C LEU A 105 1.87 -4.09 6.93
N CYS A 106 1.37 -5.18 6.37
CA CYS A 106 1.35 -6.50 7.01
C CYS A 106 2.53 -7.39 6.58
N PRO A 107 3.11 -8.19 7.50
CA PRO A 107 4.03 -9.26 7.13
C PRO A 107 3.27 -10.45 6.48
N PRO A 108 3.95 -11.32 5.66
CA PRO A 108 5.38 -11.28 5.42
C PRO A 108 5.81 -10.13 4.52
N TYR A 109 7.01 -9.62 4.73
CA TYR A 109 7.58 -8.58 3.89
C TYR A 109 8.46 -9.19 2.79
N PRO A 110 8.52 -8.59 1.58
CA PRO A 110 9.44 -9.02 0.52
C PRO A 110 10.89 -9.08 0.97
N GLU A 111 11.69 -10.01 0.40
CA GLU A 111 13.07 -10.24 0.80
C GLU A 111 14.00 -9.02 0.65
N CYS A 112 13.66 -8.08 -0.23
CA CYS A 112 14.43 -6.85 -0.40
C CYS A 112 14.18 -5.81 0.70
N ILE A 113 13.18 -6.00 1.56
CA ILE A 113 12.86 -5.07 2.64
C ILE A 113 13.68 -5.45 3.89
N ASP A 114 14.58 -4.56 4.27
CA ASP A 114 15.31 -4.72 5.54
C ASP A 114 14.43 -4.26 6.72
N VAL A 115 13.96 -5.22 7.50
CA VAL A 115 13.20 -4.99 8.73
C VAL A 115 14.15 -4.70 9.90
N SER A 116 15.01 -3.73 9.75
CA SER A 116 15.92 -3.26 10.80
C SER A 116 15.18 -2.56 11.95
N ASP A 117 15.92 -2.14 12.98
CA ASP A 117 15.38 -1.43 14.16
C ASP A 117 14.62 -0.12 13.84
N PHE A 118 14.81 0.42 12.65
CA PHE A 118 14.11 1.61 12.18
C PHE A 118 12.78 1.31 11.47
N TRP A 119 12.55 0.04 11.12
CA TRP A 119 11.31 -0.39 10.50
C TRP A 119 10.19 -0.49 11.52
N TYR A 120 9.15 0.30 11.37
CA TYR A 120 7.96 0.25 12.22
C TYR A 120 6.69 0.24 11.37
N GLN A 121 5.80 -0.70 11.64
CA GLN A 121 4.45 -0.78 11.09
C GLN A 121 3.45 -1.01 12.22
N ASP A 122 2.28 -0.41 12.15
CA ASP A 122 1.17 -0.82 13.00
C ASP A 122 0.50 -2.05 12.40
N THR A 123 0.89 -3.21 12.89
CA THR A 123 0.38 -4.50 12.41
C THR A 123 -0.86 -4.96 13.16
N SER A 124 -1.50 -4.10 13.94
CA SER A 124 -2.69 -4.48 14.73
C SER A 124 -3.86 -4.94 13.85
N VAL A 125 -3.96 -4.43 12.64
CA VAL A 125 -4.96 -4.84 11.65
C VAL A 125 -4.62 -6.18 10.98
N CYS A 126 -3.36 -6.59 11.00
CA CYS A 126 -2.87 -7.78 10.29
C CYS A 126 -3.22 -9.09 11.03
N SER A 127 -3.46 -9.01 12.32
CA SER A 127 -3.81 -10.19 13.14
C SER A 127 -5.21 -10.73 12.89
N ASN A 128 -6.02 -9.98 12.14
CA ASN A 128 -7.42 -10.32 11.90
C ASN A 128 -7.68 -10.86 10.49
N ILE A 129 -6.63 -11.12 9.70
CA ILE A 129 -6.82 -11.68 8.35
C ILE A 129 -7.43 -13.06 8.46
N GLY A 130 -8.59 -13.24 7.85
CA GLY A 130 -9.40 -14.43 7.92
C GLY A 130 -10.47 -14.43 9.04
N ASP A 131 -10.37 -13.51 10.03
CA ASP A 131 -11.41 -13.30 11.06
C ASP A 131 -12.39 -12.21 10.58
N VAL A 132 -13.24 -12.59 9.64
CA VAL A 132 -14.12 -11.66 8.91
C VAL A 132 -15.27 -11.17 9.78
N ASN A 133 -15.68 -11.98 10.75
CA ASN A 133 -16.74 -11.62 11.70
C ASN A 133 -16.21 -10.88 12.94
N SER A 134 -14.89 -10.75 13.09
CA SER A 134 -14.20 -10.10 14.19
C SER A 134 -14.53 -10.69 15.58
N ASP A 135 -14.76 -12.02 15.65
CA ASP A 135 -15.00 -12.72 16.92
C ASP A 135 -13.70 -13.27 17.57
N GLY A 136 -12.57 -13.08 16.93
CA GLY A 136 -11.24 -13.52 17.37
C GLY A 136 -10.93 -14.98 17.04
N ILE A 137 -11.77 -15.67 16.25
CA ILE A 137 -11.61 -17.10 15.92
C ILE A 137 -11.81 -17.32 14.43
N ILE A 138 -10.77 -17.64 13.70
CA ILE A 138 -10.88 -18.01 12.29
C ILE A 138 -11.55 -19.39 12.17
N ASN A 139 -12.74 -19.42 11.61
CA ASN A 139 -13.55 -20.64 11.51
C ASN A 139 -14.56 -20.61 10.33
N ILE A 140 -15.48 -21.58 10.29
CA ILE A 140 -16.47 -21.70 9.21
C ILE A 140 -17.41 -20.49 9.09
N LEU A 141 -17.59 -19.70 10.16
CA LEU A 141 -18.47 -18.52 10.11
C LEU A 141 -17.86 -17.41 9.24
N ASP A 142 -16.54 -17.30 9.24
CA ASP A 142 -15.81 -16.36 8.37
C ASP A 142 -15.96 -16.73 6.91
N ILE A 143 -15.83 -18.03 6.61
CA ILE A 143 -16.06 -18.56 5.25
C ILE A 143 -17.48 -18.23 4.77
N ILE A 144 -18.50 -18.37 5.63
CA ILE A 144 -19.88 -18.05 5.28
C ILE A 144 -20.03 -16.57 4.93
N LEU A 145 -19.34 -15.68 5.66
CA LEU A 145 -19.35 -14.24 5.34
C LEU A 145 -18.67 -13.95 4.00
N ILE A 146 -17.49 -14.51 3.74
CA ILE A 146 -16.80 -14.36 2.45
C ILE A 146 -17.70 -14.83 1.30
N VAL A 147 -18.29 -16.01 1.43
CA VAL A 147 -19.26 -16.55 0.45
C VAL A 147 -20.42 -15.57 0.24
N SER A 148 -20.94 -14.99 1.32
CA SER A 148 -22.06 -14.04 1.23
C SER A 148 -21.68 -12.75 0.48
N PHE A 149 -20.46 -12.27 0.65
CA PHE A 149 -19.94 -11.09 -0.08
C PHE A 149 -19.79 -11.39 -1.57
N ILE A 150 -19.21 -12.55 -1.91
CA ILE A 150 -19.01 -12.96 -3.31
C ILE A 150 -20.36 -13.15 -4.04
N ILE A 151 -21.34 -13.80 -3.40
CA ILE A 151 -22.63 -14.12 -4.05
C ILE A 151 -23.51 -12.88 -4.22
N ASN A 152 -23.46 -11.94 -3.26
CA ASN A 152 -24.32 -10.76 -3.32
C ASN A 152 -23.76 -9.60 -4.11
N ASP A 153 -22.58 -9.77 -4.72
CA ASP A 153 -21.87 -8.71 -5.47
C ASP A 153 -21.85 -7.37 -4.69
N ASN A 154 -21.76 -7.48 -3.36
CA ASN A 154 -21.67 -6.33 -2.49
C ASN A 154 -20.25 -5.77 -2.59
N SER A 155 -20.15 -4.50 -2.95
CA SER A 155 -18.89 -3.78 -2.77
C SER A 155 -18.59 -3.75 -1.26
N VAL A 156 -17.67 -4.61 -0.83
CA VAL A 156 -17.16 -4.57 0.53
C VAL A 156 -16.30 -3.32 0.73
N ASP A 157 -16.32 -2.77 1.93
CA ASP A 157 -15.40 -1.69 2.25
C ASP A 157 -13.95 -2.22 2.24
N TYR A 158 -13.02 -1.28 2.16
CA TYR A 158 -11.61 -1.61 2.03
C TYR A 158 -11.07 -2.46 3.20
N GLN A 159 -11.54 -2.20 4.43
CA GLN A 159 -11.12 -2.98 5.61
C GLN A 159 -11.62 -4.42 5.53
N THR A 160 -12.88 -4.59 5.14
CA THR A 160 -13.47 -5.91 4.92
C THR A 160 -12.74 -6.67 3.81
N LEU A 161 -12.35 -5.98 2.73
CA LEU A 161 -11.56 -6.61 1.65
C LEU A 161 -10.23 -7.13 2.17
N ILE A 162 -9.43 -6.33 2.89
CA ILE A 162 -8.13 -6.77 3.44
C ILE A 162 -8.27 -8.00 4.35
N ILE A 163 -9.30 -8.03 5.19
CA ILE A 163 -9.50 -9.15 6.12
C ILE A 163 -9.97 -10.41 5.39
N SER A 164 -10.67 -10.27 4.27
CA SER A 164 -11.32 -11.36 3.52
C SER A 164 -10.50 -11.87 2.34
N ASP A 165 -9.62 -11.05 1.76
CA ASP A 165 -8.68 -11.41 0.68
C ASP A 165 -7.51 -12.19 1.29
N PHE A 166 -7.74 -13.48 1.48
CA PHE A 166 -6.82 -14.35 2.21
C PHE A 166 -5.61 -14.75 1.37
N ASN A 167 -5.78 -14.87 0.04
CA ASN A 167 -4.70 -15.16 -0.90
C ASN A 167 -3.94 -13.91 -1.37
N MET A 168 -4.43 -12.71 -1.01
CA MET A 168 -3.80 -11.41 -1.23
C MET A 168 -3.67 -11.02 -2.71
N ASP A 169 -4.57 -11.50 -3.55
CA ASP A 169 -4.58 -11.16 -4.98
C ASP A 169 -5.47 -9.94 -5.31
N ARG A 170 -6.07 -9.32 -4.28
CA ARG A 170 -6.97 -8.15 -4.33
C ARG A 170 -8.33 -8.42 -4.98
N ASN A 171 -8.63 -9.67 -5.23
CA ASN A 171 -9.93 -10.09 -5.72
C ASN A 171 -10.57 -10.96 -4.66
N LEU A 172 -11.70 -10.54 -4.12
CA LEU A 172 -12.45 -11.41 -3.21
C LEU A 172 -13.21 -12.46 -4.01
N ASP A 173 -12.67 -13.69 -4.08
CA ASP A 173 -13.23 -14.78 -4.85
C ASP A 173 -13.11 -16.17 -4.19
N ILE A 174 -13.32 -17.23 -4.96
CA ILE A 174 -13.30 -18.61 -4.47
C ILE A 174 -11.92 -19.04 -3.97
N LEU A 175 -10.82 -18.39 -4.43
CA LEU A 175 -9.47 -18.78 -4.04
C LEU A 175 -9.20 -18.42 -2.58
N ASP A 176 -9.73 -17.30 -2.10
CA ASP A 176 -9.66 -16.91 -0.67
C ASP A 176 -10.32 -17.95 0.22
N ILE A 177 -11.48 -18.44 -0.22
CA ILE A 177 -12.20 -19.49 0.50
C ILE A 177 -11.36 -20.77 0.59
N ILE A 178 -10.72 -21.16 -0.51
CA ILE A 178 -9.90 -22.38 -0.58
C ILE A 178 -8.73 -22.28 0.40
N GLU A 179 -8.04 -21.15 0.44
CA GLU A 179 -6.90 -20.96 1.32
C GLU A 179 -7.32 -20.88 2.79
N LEU A 180 -8.41 -20.17 3.09
CA LEU A 180 -8.94 -20.11 4.44
C LEU A 180 -9.41 -21.49 4.94
N VAL A 181 -10.04 -22.29 4.08
CA VAL A 181 -10.42 -23.68 4.41
C VAL A 181 -9.18 -24.52 4.72
N ASN A 182 -8.11 -24.37 3.92
CA ASN A 182 -6.87 -25.09 4.16
C ASN A 182 -6.25 -24.72 5.52
N LEU A 183 -6.32 -23.45 5.93
CA LEU A 183 -5.86 -23.01 7.23
C LEU A 183 -6.66 -23.66 8.36
N ILE A 184 -8.01 -23.70 8.25
CA ILE A 184 -8.90 -24.22 9.29
C ILE A 184 -8.76 -25.75 9.47
N LEU A 185 -8.41 -26.46 8.39
CA LEU A 185 -8.32 -27.93 8.40
C LEU A 185 -6.94 -28.47 8.80
N ASN A 186 -5.89 -27.63 8.90
CA ASN A 186 -4.54 -28.01 9.30
C ASN A 186 -4.22 -27.61 10.73
#